data_80a9782e441b2cdb6650bb71554644f8
#
_entry.id   80a9782e441b2cdb6650bb71554644f8
#
_cell.length_a   1.000
_cell.length_b   1.000
_cell.length_c   1.000
_cell.angle_alpha   90.00
_cell.angle_beta   90.00
_cell.angle_gamma   90.00
#
_symmetry.space_group_name_H-M   'P 1'
#
loop_
_entity.id
_entity.type
_entity.pdbx_description
1 polymer ?
#
loop_
_entity_poly.entity_id
_entity_poly.type
_entity_poly.pdbx_seq_one_letter_code
_entity_poly.pdbx_strand_id
1 'polypeptide(L)'
;MIFGKYINRYYLKHAPVLLLGLAALLTVDYIQLLIPQLYRLVINGVNLGQVVVNGETLLFTKEVLLQHICLPMIWIVVLMVIGRFLWRICFFGSAVRVAADLRERMFDHSRRLSQQYYQVNKVGNLMSLYTNDLDTIQECFGDGVLMFFDALTLGLLALYKMWTMDVRLTLLALIPALIMFAIGTQMSKVMTRRWEERQEAFSGLSDFAQENFSGIAVIKAFVKEYKELQAFRKLNKENEEINVTYTKIATLLEVLVTLFVESVICIILGYGGYLVYQGRFNAGQLVEYIGYFEAIVWPIMAVSMLIEKTSRGRASLNRITELLDAPIDVADRPGVADLTDPKGGIEFRHLNFRYPDGEYDVLRDISFIIAPGESVGIVGKTGAGKTALVDLLLRTYNVPDGTLFVDGRDVNSLSIHSVRNACAYVPQDNFLFSDTIAHNIAFGVDDATPEDIERAASMADVRDNIVDFKDGYETVLGERGVTVSGGQKQRISIARALLKDAPILILDDSVSAVDTSTEKIILDNLKNSRAGKTTLLIAHRISTVERLDKIIFLNEGRVEAVGPHDQLYASCPEYRRMVDLQRLEDETKGGENA
;
A
#
# COMPACT_ATOMS: atom_id res chain seq x y z
N MET A 1 6.13 1.22 22.13
CA MET A 1 7.24 0.82 21.21
C MET A 1 6.89 -0.46 20.50
N ILE A 2 7.19 -0.58 19.21
CA ILE A 2 6.99 -1.80 18.42
C ILE A 2 8.34 -2.47 18.15
N PHE A 3 8.38 -3.79 18.24
CA PHE A 3 9.57 -4.60 17.97
C PHE A 3 9.23 -5.67 16.93
N GLY A 4 10.18 -5.95 16.02
CA GLY A 4 10.02 -6.98 15.00
C GLY A 4 11.24 -7.09 14.08
N LYS A 5 11.26 -8.14 13.26
CA LYS A 5 12.39 -8.53 12.38
C LYS A 5 12.95 -7.35 11.57
N TYR A 6 12.08 -6.50 11.03
CA TYR A 6 12.48 -5.43 10.12
C TYR A 6 12.66 -4.07 10.81
N ILE A 7 12.08 -3.85 12.02
CA ILE A 7 12.11 -2.55 12.69
C ILE A 7 13.27 -2.43 13.69
N ASN A 8 13.69 -3.54 14.34
CA ASN A 8 14.69 -3.51 15.42
C ASN A 8 16.03 -2.90 15.00
N ARG A 9 16.46 -3.19 13.76
CA ARG A 9 17.72 -2.62 13.23
C ARG A 9 17.69 -1.10 13.12
N TYR A 10 16.50 -0.51 12.95
CA TYR A 10 16.38 0.94 12.84
C TYR A 10 16.53 1.63 14.18
N TYR A 11 16.11 1.01 15.28
CA TYR A 11 16.44 1.52 16.62
C TYR A 11 17.94 1.60 16.84
N LEU A 12 18.70 0.58 16.40
CA LEU A 12 20.16 0.60 16.48
C LEU A 12 20.79 1.62 15.52
N LYS A 13 20.32 1.68 14.28
CA LYS A 13 20.81 2.63 13.26
C LYS A 13 20.63 4.09 13.71
N HIS A 14 19.52 4.41 14.33
CA HIS A 14 19.18 5.76 14.78
C HIS A 14 19.46 6.01 16.27
N ALA A 15 20.08 5.06 16.99
CA ALA A 15 20.34 5.14 18.42
C ALA A 15 21.01 6.45 18.88
N PRO A 16 22.05 7.00 18.21
CA PRO A 16 22.66 8.25 18.65
C PRO A 16 21.69 9.44 18.64
N VAL A 17 20.84 9.53 17.59
CA VAL A 17 19.86 10.62 17.45
C VAL A 17 18.73 10.43 18.46
N LEU A 18 18.24 9.20 18.65
CA LEU A 18 17.20 8.88 19.64
C LEU A 18 17.67 9.14 21.06
N LEU A 19 18.95 8.82 21.40
CA LEU A 19 19.54 9.13 22.72
C LEU A 19 19.67 10.63 22.96
N LEU A 20 20.06 11.40 21.94
CA LEU A 20 20.09 12.85 22.03
C LEU A 20 18.68 13.42 22.28
N GLY A 21 17.67 12.91 21.53
CA GLY A 21 16.27 13.27 21.73
C GLY A 21 15.77 12.91 23.12
N LEU A 22 16.15 11.75 23.65
CA LEU A 22 15.81 11.30 25.01
C LEU A 22 16.44 12.21 26.06
N ALA A 23 17.73 12.56 25.92
CA ALA A 23 18.38 13.48 26.84
C ALA A 23 17.70 14.85 26.85
N ALA A 24 17.31 15.38 25.70
CA ALA A 24 16.57 16.62 25.59
C ALA A 24 15.17 16.51 26.25
N LEU A 25 14.46 15.38 26.08
CA LEU A 25 13.18 15.13 26.70
C LEU A 25 13.30 15.09 28.23
N LEU A 26 14.24 14.29 28.77
CA LEU A 26 14.49 14.22 30.22
C LEU A 26 14.80 15.59 30.83
N THR A 27 15.57 16.42 30.10
CA THR A 27 15.89 17.79 30.53
C THR A 27 14.65 18.65 30.56
N VAL A 28 13.78 18.57 29.56
CA VAL A 28 12.52 19.31 29.50
C VAL A 28 11.59 18.90 30.64
N ASP A 29 11.41 17.60 30.88
CA ASP A 29 10.55 17.06 31.95
C ASP A 29 11.03 17.54 33.32
N TYR A 30 12.34 17.50 33.56
CA TYR A 30 12.92 18.02 34.81
C TYR A 30 12.67 19.53 34.98
N ILE A 31 12.96 20.31 33.93
CA ILE A 31 12.77 21.78 33.93
C ILE A 31 11.28 22.14 34.11
N GLN A 32 10.37 21.39 33.51
CA GLN A 32 8.93 21.59 33.65
C GLN A 32 8.49 21.49 35.12
N LEU A 33 9.06 20.58 35.89
CA LEU A 33 8.76 20.41 37.31
C LEU A 33 9.38 21.47 38.23
N LEU A 34 10.20 22.40 37.69
CA LEU A 34 10.64 23.59 38.43
C LEU A 34 9.57 24.70 38.45
N ILE A 35 8.63 24.71 37.52
CA ILE A 35 7.59 25.73 37.43
C ILE A 35 6.72 25.78 38.68
N PRO A 36 6.19 24.66 39.22
CA PRO A 36 5.44 24.66 40.47
C PRO A 36 6.24 25.24 41.65
N GLN A 37 7.55 25.03 41.68
CA GLN A 37 8.41 25.61 42.72
C GLN A 37 8.46 27.15 42.64
N LEU A 38 8.49 27.72 41.43
CA LEU A 38 8.41 29.16 41.24
C LEU A 38 7.04 29.72 41.71
N TYR A 39 5.93 28.99 41.45
CA TYR A 39 4.63 29.37 41.97
C TYR A 39 4.62 29.41 43.51
N ARG A 40 5.24 28.41 44.17
CA ARG A 40 5.44 28.45 45.63
C ARG A 40 6.11 29.71 46.10
N LEU A 41 7.20 30.13 45.44
CA LEU A 41 7.94 31.34 45.81
C LEU A 41 7.07 32.62 45.70
N VAL A 42 6.27 32.73 44.61
CA VAL A 42 5.34 33.87 44.45
C VAL A 42 4.28 33.88 45.56
N ILE A 43 3.61 32.75 45.76
CA ILE A 43 2.52 32.68 46.76
C ILE A 43 3.04 32.95 48.17
N ASN A 44 4.19 32.38 48.53
CA ASN A 44 4.80 32.65 49.84
C ASN A 44 5.27 34.10 49.96
N GLY A 45 5.85 34.68 48.93
CA GLY A 45 6.26 36.09 48.92
C GLY A 45 5.10 37.06 49.16
N VAL A 46 3.95 36.81 48.50
CA VAL A 46 2.74 37.60 48.67
C VAL A 46 2.12 37.42 50.06
N ASN A 47 2.07 36.20 50.58
CA ASN A 47 1.40 35.91 51.83
C ASN A 47 2.25 36.21 53.06
N LEU A 48 3.55 35.93 53.02
CA LEU A 48 4.45 36.02 54.17
C LEU A 48 5.37 37.27 54.10
N GLY A 49 5.39 37.99 53.00
CA GLY A 49 6.33 39.08 52.76
C GLY A 49 7.80 38.63 52.63
N GLN A 50 8.04 37.32 52.64
CA GLN A 50 9.37 36.68 52.61
C GLN A 50 9.37 35.44 51.75
N VAL A 51 10.50 35.19 51.10
CA VAL A 51 10.74 33.95 50.32
C VAL A 51 12.03 33.27 50.76
N VAL A 52 12.04 31.96 50.80
CA VAL A 52 13.24 31.17 51.07
C VAL A 52 13.83 30.71 49.73
N VAL A 53 15.00 31.25 49.40
CA VAL A 53 15.75 30.92 48.20
C VAL A 53 17.12 30.38 48.63
N ASN A 54 17.47 29.16 48.22
CA ASN A 54 18.73 28.49 48.54
C ASN A 54 19.06 28.46 50.07
N GLY A 55 18.02 28.41 50.95
CA GLY A 55 18.18 28.36 52.40
C GLY A 55 18.26 29.72 53.08
N GLU A 56 18.31 30.82 52.33
CA GLU A 56 18.29 32.20 52.83
C GLU A 56 16.87 32.77 52.75
N THR A 57 16.46 33.45 53.84
CA THR A 57 15.17 34.14 53.87
C THR A 57 15.35 35.59 53.39
N LEU A 58 14.76 35.86 52.21
CA LEU A 58 14.82 37.19 51.58
C LEU A 58 13.46 37.90 51.72
N LEU A 59 13.48 39.20 51.93
CA LEU A 59 12.28 40.04 51.89
C LEU A 59 11.73 40.05 50.45
N PHE A 60 10.40 39.86 50.28
CA PHE A 60 9.76 39.87 48.97
C PHE A 60 9.72 41.30 48.38
N THR A 61 10.78 41.66 47.68
CA THR A 61 10.93 42.95 47.00
C THR A 61 10.81 42.79 45.47
N LYS A 62 10.64 43.90 44.77
CA LYS A 62 10.63 43.90 43.29
C LYS A 62 11.90 43.30 42.72
N GLU A 63 13.04 43.48 43.34
CA GLU A 63 14.33 42.95 42.87
C GLU A 63 14.36 41.41 43.01
N VAL A 64 13.89 40.90 44.17
CA VAL A 64 13.81 39.46 44.42
C VAL A 64 12.83 38.77 43.44
N LEU A 65 11.68 39.43 43.17
CA LEU A 65 10.73 38.96 42.18
C LEU A 65 11.37 38.84 40.79
N LEU A 66 12.07 39.88 40.38
CA LEU A 66 12.72 39.91 39.05
C LEU A 66 13.87 38.90 38.94
N GLN A 67 14.76 38.83 39.93
CA GLN A 67 15.97 38.01 39.87
C GLN A 67 15.72 36.53 40.12
N HIS A 68 14.87 36.18 41.09
CA HIS A 68 14.68 34.81 41.53
C HIS A 68 13.42 34.13 41.00
N ILE A 69 12.52 34.89 40.35
CA ILE A 69 11.27 34.33 39.83
C ILE A 69 11.15 34.63 38.33
N CYS A 70 11.11 35.91 37.94
CA CYS A 70 10.86 36.25 36.53
C CYS A 70 12.00 35.81 35.61
N LEU A 71 13.25 36.10 35.98
CA LEU A 71 14.40 35.72 35.15
C LEU A 71 14.59 34.22 35.00
N PRO A 72 14.54 33.40 36.08
CA PRO A 72 14.50 31.93 35.96
C PRO A 72 13.34 31.43 35.13
N MET A 73 12.12 31.99 35.26
CA MET A 73 10.96 31.62 34.48
C MET A 73 11.19 31.83 32.97
N ILE A 74 11.77 32.97 32.59
CA ILE A 74 12.14 33.24 31.18
C ILE A 74 13.13 32.18 30.68
N TRP A 75 14.19 31.89 31.45
CA TRP A 75 15.15 30.85 31.06
C TRP A 75 14.53 29.45 30.97
N ILE A 76 13.64 29.09 31.89
CA ILE A 76 12.88 27.85 31.84
C ILE A 76 12.09 27.76 30.54
N VAL A 77 11.35 28.81 30.17
CA VAL A 77 10.54 28.85 28.94
C VAL A 77 11.44 28.70 27.70
N VAL A 78 12.55 29.46 27.63
CA VAL A 78 13.50 29.39 26.50
C VAL A 78 14.09 27.99 26.34
N LEU A 79 14.58 27.41 27.45
CA LEU A 79 15.15 26.05 27.44
C LEU A 79 14.12 24.99 27.09
N MET A 80 12.88 25.12 27.58
CA MET A 80 11.78 24.21 27.21
C MET A 80 11.45 24.30 25.72
N VAL A 81 11.41 25.51 25.13
CA VAL A 81 11.17 25.66 23.68
C VAL A 81 12.28 24.99 22.87
N ILE A 82 13.54 25.27 23.20
CA ILE A 82 14.69 24.67 22.53
C ILE A 82 14.67 23.14 22.68
N GLY A 83 14.49 22.65 23.91
CA GLY A 83 14.46 21.22 24.20
C GLY A 83 13.31 20.51 23.49
N ARG A 84 12.10 21.11 23.50
CA ARG A 84 10.92 20.58 22.79
C ARG A 84 11.10 20.53 21.28
N PHE A 85 11.79 21.50 20.71
CA PHE A 85 12.13 21.50 19.30
C PHE A 85 13.15 20.41 18.99
N LEU A 86 14.19 20.29 19.81
CA LEU A 86 15.28 19.33 19.62
C LEU A 86 14.78 17.87 19.65
N TRP A 87 14.05 17.47 20.70
CA TRP A 87 13.57 16.10 20.78
C TRP A 87 12.54 15.78 19.67
N ARG A 88 11.72 16.76 19.25
CA ARG A 88 10.79 16.55 18.12
C ARG A 88 11.53 16.23 16.83
N ILE A 89 12.58 17.00 16.50
CA ILE A 89 13.40 16.69 15.32
C ILE A 89 14.05 15.32 15.45
N CYS A 90 14.55 14.95 16.62
CA CYS A 90 15.20 13.66 16.83
C CYS A 90 14.22 12.47 16.64
N PHE A 91 13.06 12.49 17.29
CA PHE A 91 12.10 11.38 17.21
C PHE A 91 11.36 11.36 15.88
N PHE A 92 10.71 12.45 15.49
CA PHE A 92 9.92 12.48 14.24
C PHE A 92 10.81 12.46 13.00
N GLY A 93 11.95 13.13 13.01
CA GLY A 93 12.90 13.05 11.90
C GLY A 93 13.45 11.64 11.69
N SER A 94 13.69 10.90 12.77
CA SER A 94 14.06 9.48 12.68
C SER A 94 12.91 8.62 12.17
N ALA A 95 11.68 8.86 12.62
CA ALA A 95 10.50 8.12 12.20
C ALA A 95 10.24 8.26 10.68
N VAL A 96 10.33 9.49 10.15
CA VAL A 96 10.18 9.75 8.70
C VAL A 96 11.25 9.02 7.88
N ARG A 97 12.51 9.03 8.35
CA ARG A 97 13.60 8.32 7.66
C ARG A 97 13.39 6.79 7.69
N VAL A 98 12.89 6.25 8.80
CA VAL A 98 12.56 4.83 8.91
C VAL A 98 11.43 4.46 7.95
N ALA A 99 10.39 5.29 7.86
CA ALA A 99 9.30 5.08 6.92
C ALA A 99 9.78 5.12 5.46
N ALA A 100 10.66 6.07 5.11
CA ALA A 100 11.24 6.16 3.77
C ALA A 100 12.08 4.92 3.41
N ASP A 101 13.01 4.53 4.29
CA ASP A 101 13.85 3.34 4.09
C ASP A 101 12.99 2.05 3.97
N LEU A 102 11.92 1.95 4.77
CA LEU A 102 11.04 0.78 4.75
C LEU A 102 10.20 0.75 3.47
N ARG A 103 9.71 1.91 3.00
CA ARG A 103 8.98 2.05 1.74
C ARG A 103 9.82 1.62 0.54
N GLU A 104 11.07 2.08 0.47
CA GLU A 104 12.01 1.68 -0.58
C GLU A 104 12.24 0.17 -0.58
N ARG A 105 12.46 -0.40 0.60
CA ARG A 105 12.66 -1.85 0.76
C ARG A 105 11.42 -2.65 0.37
N MET A 106 10.22 -2.19 0.74
CA MET A 106 8.96 -2.81 0.33
C MET A 106 8.82 -2.79 -1.19
N PHE A 107 9.13 -1.67 -1.83
CA PHE A 107 9.06 -1.53 -3.29
C PHE A 107 10.07 -2.44 -4.00
N ASP A 108 11.34 -2.46 -3.53
CA ASP A 108 12.36 -3.34 -4.10
C ASP A 108 11.96 -4.83 -4.01
N HIS A 109 11.35 -5.23 -2.87
CA HIS A 109 10.85 -6.59 -2.71
C HIS A 109 9.63 -6.85 -3.60
N SER A 110 8.65 -5.95 -3.61
CA SER A 110 7.42 -6.09 -4.41
C SER A 110 7.71 -6.28 -5.89
N ARG A 111 8.62 -5.50 -6.50
CA ARG A 111 8.96 -5.63 -7.92
C ARG A 111 9.58 -7.00 -8.31
N ARG A 112 10.00 -7.79 -7.33
CA ARG A 112 10.58 -9.14 -7.53
C ARG A 112 9.57 -10.26 -7.34
N LEU A 113 8.40 -9.95 -6.77
CA LEU A 113 7.34 -10.94 -6.56
C LEU A 113 6.75 -11.39 -7.90
N SER A 114 6.28 -12.64 -7.94
CA SER A 114 5.67 -13.22 -9.13
C SER A 114 4.29 -12.61 -9.41
N GLN A 115 3.82 -12.73 -10.65
CA GLN A 115 2.47 -12.31 -11.04
C GLN A 115 1.39 -13.03 -10.23
N GLN A 116 1.61 -14.28 -9.84
CA GLN A 116 0.72 -15.04 -8.96
C GLN A 116 0.44 -14.31 -7.65
N TYR A 117 1.47 -13.71 -7.04
CA TYR A 117 1.28 -12.94 -5.82
C TYR A 117 0.26 -11.81 -6.00
N TYR A 118 0.31 -11.12 -7.14
CA TYR A 118 -0.60 -10.01 -7.46
C TYR A 118 -1.99 -10.46 -7.88
N GLN A 119 -2.16 -11.69 -8.35
CA GLN A 119 -3.48 -12.27 -8.62
C GLN A 119 -4.23 -12.58 -7.32
N VAL A 120 -3.53 -13.10 -6.30
CA VAL A 120 -4.09 -13.40 -4.98
C VAL A 120 -4.24 -12.12 -4.14
N ASN A 121 -3.26 -11.22 -4.18
CA ASN A 121 -3.21 -10.00 -3.38
C ASN A 121 -3.65 -8.79 -4.21
N LYS A 122 -4.87 -8.31 -3.98
CA LYS A 122 -5.41 -7.14 -4.70
C LYS A 122 -4.51 -5.92 -4.53
N VAL A 123 -4.24 -5.19 -5.61
CA VAL A 123 -3.39 -3.99 -5.62
C VAL A 123 -3.85 -2.95 -4.60
N GLY A 124 -5.16 -2.76 -4.39
CA GLY A 124 -5.68 -1.85 -3.37
C GLY A 124 -5.24 -2.19 -1.95
N ASN A 125 -5.18 -3.49 -1.59
CA ASN A 125 -4.69 -3.93 -0.29
C ASN A 125 -3.19 -3.66 -0.16
N LEU A 126 -2.41 -3.88 -1.22
CA LEU A 126 -0.98 -3.59 -1.24
C LEU A 126 -0.73 -2.08 -1.08
N MET A 127 -1.50 -1.23 -1.77
CA MET A 127 -1.37 0.23 -1.62
C MET A 127 -1.65 0.69 -0.19
N SER A 128 -2.59 0.03 0.54
CA SER A 128 -2.82 0.30 1.97
C SER A 128 -1.58 0.04 2.84
N LEU A 129 -0.72 -0.93 2.48
CA LEU A 129 0.55 -1.16 3.19
C LEU A 129 1.53 0.01 3.02
N TYR A 130 1.58 0.63 1.83
CA TYR A 130 2.47 1.76 1.51
C TYR A 130 1.99 3.10 2.09
N THR A 131 0.72 3.20 2.45
CA THR A 131 0.09 4.39 3.03
C THR A 131 -0.24 4.15 4.50
N ASN A 132 -1.42 3.67 4.81
CA ASN A 132 -1.97 3.58 6.17
C ASN A 132 -1.10 2.77 7.14
N ASP A 133 -0.59 1.60 6.70
CA ASP A 133 0.21 0.73 7.58
C ASP A 133 1.58 1.32 7.86
N LEU A 134 2.21 1.89 6.84
CA LEU A 134 3.52 2.53 6.98
C LEU A 134 3.44 3.79 7.83
N ASP A 135 2.38 4.61 7.67
CA ASP A 135 2.14 5.79 8.50
C ASP A 135 1.91 5.39 9.97
N THR A 136 1.16 4.31 10.20
CA THR A 136 0.97 3.75 11.55
C THR A 136 2.31 3.33 12.19
N ILE A 137 3.21 2.71 11.42
CA ILE A 137 4.56 2.37 11.90
C ILE A 137 5.37 3.63 12.19
N GLN A 138 5.32 4.63 11.31
CA GLN A 138 5.99 5.91 11.51
C GLN A 138 5.54 6.58 12.81
N GLU A 139 4.22 6.65 13.04
CA GLU A 139 3.67 7.18 14.30
C GLU A 139 4.15 6.38 15.51
N CYS A 140 4.11 5.05 15.44
CA CYS A 140 4.57 4.21 16.56
C CYS A 140 6.05 4.37 16.85
N PHE A 141 6.89 4.58 15.82
CA PHE A 141 8.32 4.78 15.98
C PHE A 141 8.65 6.18 16.52
N GLY A 142 7.92 7.23 16.12
CA GLY A 142 8.07 8.59 16.62
C GLY A 142 7.35 8.81 17.94
N ASP A 143 6.02 8.95 17.87
CA ASP A 143 5.17 9.21 19.03
C ASP A 143 5.19 8.09 20.08
N GLY A 144 5.23 6.82 19.65
CA GLY A 144 5.20 5.70 20.57
C GLY A 144 6.46 5.64 21.45
N VAL A 145 7.64 5.97 20.91
CA VAL A 145 8.89 6.08 21.68
C VAL A 145 8.83 7.27 22.60
N LEU A 146 8.39 8.43 22.08
CA LEU A 146 8.22 9.65 22.87
C LEU A 146 7.29 9.41 24.06
N MET A 147 6.04 8.98 23.81
CA MET A 147 5.03 8.79 24.86
C MET A 147 5.48 7.81 25.93
N PHE A 148 6.24 6.77 25.56
CA PHE A 148 6.75 5.80 26.53
C PHE A 148 7.72 6.46 27.50
N PHE A 149 8.71 7.19 27.00
CA PHE A 149 9.72 7.82 27.84
C PHE A 149 9.17 9.02 28.60
N ASP A 150 8.37 9.87 27.97
CA ASP A 150 7.73 11.04 28.57
C ASP A 150 6.81 10.63 29.73
N ALA A 151 5.90 9.66 29.52
CA ALA A 151 5.03 9.16 30.57
C ALA A 151 5.82 8.54 31.74
N LEU A 152 6.87 7.79 31.44
CA LEU A 152 7.70 7.15 32.46
C LEU A 152 8.49 8.19 33.27
N THR A 153 9.18 9.11 32.60
CA THR A 153 10.09 10.07 33.26
C THR A 153 9.33 11.17 33.97
N LEU A 154 8.41 11.86 33.30
CA LEU A 154 7.60 12.91 33.93
C LEU A 154 6.74 12.36 35.04
N GLY A 155 6.10 11.19 34.83
CA GLY A 155 5.27 10.52 35.84
C GLY A 155 6.07 10.12 37.09
N LEU A 156 7.22 9.48 36.93
CA LEU A 156 8.08 9.08 38.06
C LEU A 156 8.68 10.28 38.78
N LEU A 157 9.15 11.30 38.07
CA LEU A 157 9.70 12.51 38.67
C LEU A 157 8.66 13.30 39.44
N ALA A 158 7.46 13.48 38.88
CA ALA A 158 6.37 14.19 39.56
C ALA A 158 5.89 13.42 40.81
N LEU A 159 5.73 12.08 40.71
CA LEU A 159 5.37 11.24 41.85
C LEU A 159 6.45 11.30 42.94
N TYR A 160 7.72 11.27 42.57
CA TYR A 160 8.83 11.42 43.53
C TYR A 160 8.75 12.78 44.25
N LYS A 161 8.50 13.87 43.54
CA LYS A 161 8.33 15.21 44.11
C LYS A 161 7.16 15.27 45.09
N MET A 162 5.99 14.73 44.73
CA MET A 162 4.82 14.63 45.60
C MET A 162 5.13 13.81 46.85
N TRP A 163 5.79 12.65 46.69
CA TRP A 163 6.17 11.75 47.78
C TRP A 163 7.11 12.39 48.78
N THR A 164 8.06 13.18 48.33
CA THR A 164 9.01 13.91 49.19
C THR A 164 8.36 15.06 49.98
N MET A 165 7.23 15.57 49.49
CA MET A 165 6.49 16.63 50.21
C MET A 165 5.61 16.09 51.33
N ASP A 166 4.73 15.12 51.04
CA ASP A 166 3.94 14.40 52.07
C ASP A 166 3.45 13.06 51.52
N VAL A 167 3.87 11.97 52.20
CA VAL A 167 3.53 10.59 51.82
C VAL A 167 2.03 10.32 51.93
N ARG A 168 1.39 10.83 53.00
CA ARG A 168 -0.05 10.56 53.29
C ARG A 168 -0.92 11.23 52.25
N LEU A 169 -0.64 12.49 51.92
CA LEU A 169 -1.37 13.23 50.90
C LEU A 169 -1.21 12.55 49.53
N THR A 170 0.01 12.06 49.20
CA THR A 170 0.27 11.35 47.95
C THR A 170 -0.52 10.04 47.88
N LEU A 171 -0.56 9.24 48.94
CA LEU A 171 -1.35 8.02 48.96
C LEU A 171 -2.86 8.31 48.84
N LEU A 172 -3.37 9.35 49.50
CA LEU A 172 -4.77 9.75 49.35
C LEU A 172 -5.11 10.22 47.94
N ALA A 173 -4.21 10.97 47.30
CA ALA A 173 -4.37 11.42 45.91
C ALA A 173 -4.32 10.28 44.89
N LEU A 174 -3.62 9.17 45.18
CA LEU A 174 -3.58 8.00 44.33
C LEU A 174 -4.86 7.15 44.33
N ILE A 175 -5.69 7.22 45.40
CA ILE A 175 -6.92 6.42 45.49
C ILE A 175 -7.87 6.65 44.31
N PRO A 176 -8.29 7.90 43.99
CA PRO A 176 -9.12 8.13 42.81
C PRO A 176 -8.46 7.70 41.50
N ALA A 177 -7.14 7.89 41.38
CA ALA A 177 -6.39 7.47 40.18
C ALA A 177 -6.46 5.94 39.97
N LEU A 178 -6.35 5.14 41.03
CA LEU A 178 -6.49 3.67 40.96
C LEU A 178 -7.93 3.26 40.60
N ILE A 179 -8.94 3.94 41.18
CA ILE A 179 -10.36 3.72 40.84
C ILE A 179 -10.59 4.04 39.37
N MET A 180 -10.08 5.17 38.89
CA MET A 180 -10.17 5.59 37.50
C MET A 180 -9.50 4.56 36.57
N PHE A 181 -8.32 4.05 36.90
CA PHE A 181 -7.65 3.01 36.15
C PHE A 181 -8.50 1.74 36.04
N ALA A 182 -9.11 1.28 37.13
CA ALA A 182 -9.99 0.12 37.13
C ALA A 182 -11.26 0.33 36.27
N ILE A 183 -11.90 1.49 36.38
CA ILE A 183 -13.06 1.86 35.55
C ILE A 183 -12.63 2.00 34.08
N GLY A 184 -11.51 2.66 33.81
CA GLY A 184 -10.97 2.86 32.45
C GLY A 184 -10.71 1.55 31.71
N THR A 185 -10.18 0.53 32.40
CA THR A 185 -9.95 -0.79 31.78
C THR A 185 -11.26 -1.50 31.42
N GLN A 186 -12.32 -1.34 32.16
CA GLN A 186 -13.64 -1.90 31.84
C GLN A 186 -14.31 -1.10 30.70
N MET A 187 -14.26 0.23 30.79
CA MET A 187 -14.80 1.11 29.73
C MET A 187 -14.09 0.94 28.40
N SER A 188 -12.79 0.69 28.41
CA SER A 188 -12.01 0.43 27.18
C SER A 188 -12.58 -0.74 26.38
N LYS A 189 -12.98 -1.85 27.03
CA LYS A 189 -13.61 -2.99 26.36
C LYS A 189 -14.93 -2.62 25.70
N VAL A 190 -15.75 -1.84 26.41
CA VAL A 190 -17.04 -1.37 25.87
C VAL A 190 -16.81 -0.43 24.69
N MET A 191 -15.87 0.50 24.82
CA MET A 191 -15.50 1.44 23.76
C MET A 191 -15.00 0.73 22.50
N THR A 192 -14.11 -0.28 22.64
CA THR A 192 -13.60 -1.06 21.51
C THR A 192 -14.76 -1.72 20.76
N ARG A 193 -15.66 -2.41 21.46
CA ARG A 193 -16.82 -3.04 20.84
C ARG A 193 -17.72 -2.04 20.11
N ARG A 194 -18.01 -0.89 20.72
CA ARG A 194 -18.84 0.16 20.09
C ARG A 194 -18.13 0.83 18.93
N TRP A 195 -16.81 0.91 18.98
CA TRP A 195 -16.01 1.38 17.86
C TRP A 195 -16.10 0.41 16.67
N GLU A 196 -16.02 -0.90 16.91
CA GLU A 196 -16.17 -1.93 15.87
C GLU A 196 -17.57 -1.85 15.22
N GLU A 197 -18.64 -1.78 16.02
CA GLU A 197 -20.01 -1.59 15.52
C GLU A 197 -20.16 -0.32 14.65
N ARG A 198 -19.55 0.78 15.07
CA ARG A 198 -19.51 2.04 14.33
C ARG A 198 -18.74 1.90 13.01
N GLN A 199 -17.60 1.24 13.04
CA GLN A 199 -16.76 1.04 11.85
C GLN A 199 -17.47 0.15 10.83
N GLU A 200 -18.15 -0.90 11.28
CA GLU A 200 -18.93 -1.79 10.42
C GLU A 200 -20.09 -1.04 9.74
N ALA A 201 -20.86 -0.26 10.50
CA ALA A 201 -21.94 0.56 9.95
C ALA A 201 -21.46 1.60 8.93
N PHE A 202 -20.31 2.24 9.20
CA PHE A 202 -19.70 3.20 8.27
C PHE A 202 -19.17 2.50 7.01
N SER A 203 -18.57 1.30 7.12
CA SER A 203 -18.13 0.51 5.99
C SER A 203 -19.30 0.14 5.09
N GLY A 204 -20.41 -0.36 5.66
CA GLY A 204 -21.61 -0.69 4.89
C GLY A 204 -22.22 0.51 4.15
N LEU A 205 -22.21 1.70 4.78
CA LEU A 205 -22.64 2.94 4.15
C LEU A 205 -21.73 3.36 2.99
N SER A 206 -20.42 3.22 3.17
CA SER A 206 -19.39 3.55 2.16
C SER A 206 -19.45 2.60 0.99
N ASP A 207 -19.60 1.29 1.23
CA ASP A 207 -19.72 0.26 0.19
C ASP A 207 -20.96 0.50 -0.67
N PHE A 208 -22.09 0.80 -0.02
CA PHE A 208 -23.32 1.17 -0.73
C PHE A 208 -23.15 2.42 -1.60
N ALA A 209 -22.51 3.46 -1.08
CA ALA A 209 -22.23 4.68 -1.85
C ALA A 209 -21.30 4.40 -3.04
N GLN A 210 -20.24 3.62 -2.84
CA GLN A 210 -19.30 3.23 -3.89
C GLN A 210 -19.99 2.44 -5.00
N GLU A 211 -20.85 1.46 -4.65
CA GLU A 211 -21.62 0.69 -5.61
C GLU A 211 -22.55 1.58 -6.44
N ASN A 212 -23.27 2.49 -5.79
CA ASN A 212 -24.16 3.44 -6.46
C ASN A 212 -23.42 4.39 -7.42
N PHE A 213 -22.25 4.92 -7.01
CA PHE A 213 -21.46 5.79 -7.88
C PHE A 213 -20.86 5.01 -9.06
N SER A 214 -20.40 3.78 -8.83
CA SER A 214 -19.88 2.92 -9.89
C SER A 214 -20.98 2.52 -10.88
N GLY A 215 -22.22 2.29 -10.38
CA GLY A 215 -23.39 1.93 -11.16
C GLY A 215 -24.26 3.12 -11.60
N ILE A 216 -23.79 4.37 -11.49
CA ILE A 216 -24.64 5.56 -11.69
C ILE A 216 -25.32 5.62 -13.06
N ALA A 217 -24.65 5.14 -14.12
CA ALA A 217 -25.23 5.08 -15.45
C ALA A 217 -26.47 4.17 -15.50
N VAL A 218 -26.41 3.03 -14.79
CA VAL A 218 -27.54 2.09 -14.70
C VAL A 218 -28.69 2.70 -13.90
N ILE A 219 -28.39 3.30 -12.74
CA ILE A 219 -29.36 3.96 -11.88
C ILE A 219 -30.13 5.04 -12.68
N LYS A 220 -29.40 5.86 -13.44
CA LYS A 220 -30.00 6.91 -14.31
C LYS A 220 -30.80 6.34 -15.46
N ALA A 221 -30.26 5.30 -16.13
CA ALA A 221 -30.98 4.65 -17.25
C ALA A 221 -32.31 4.04 -16.81
N PHE A 222 -32.39 3.51 -15.58
CA PHE A 222 -33.63 2.93 -15.03
C PHE A 222 -34.44 3.89 -14.16
N VAL A 223 -34.05 5.17 -14.03
CA VAL A 223 -34.74 6.20 -13.23
C VAL A 223 -34.98 5.73 -11.79
N LYS A 224 -33.93 5.25 -11.14
CA LYS A 224 -33.99 4.68 -9.77
C LYS A 224 -33.34 5.54 -8.70
N GLU A 225 -32.96 6.78 -9.00
CA GLU A 225 -32.29 7.69 -8.08
C GLU A 225 -33.05 7.86 -6.75
N TYR A 226 -34.38 7.95 -6.81
CA TYR A 226 -35.19 8.11 -5.61
C TYR A 226 -35.19 6.83 -4.73
N LYS A 227 -35.23 5.67 -5.35
CA LYS A 227 -35.16 4.37 -4.63
C LYS A 227 -33.85 4.23 -3.91
N GLU A 228 -32.73 4.51 -4.59
CA GLU A 228 -31.38 4.42 -4.01
C GLU A 228 -31.18 5.48 -2.90
N LEU A 229 -31.73 6.69 -3.07
CA LEU A 229 -31.73 7.70 -2.01
C LEU A 229 -32.47 7.23 -0.75
N GLN A 230 -33.59 6.53 -0.89
CA GLN A 230 -34.33 5.98 0.26
C GLN A 230 -33.52 4.87 0.97
N ALA A 231 -32.87 4.00 0.21
CA ALA A 231 -32.00 2.96 0.78
C ALA A 231 -30.81 3.58 1.51
N PHE A 232 -30.16 4.57 0.91
CA PHE A 232 -29.06 5.30 1.55
C PHE A 232 -29.50 6.00 2.84
N ARG A 233 -30.66 6.65 2.83
CA ARG A 233 -31.22 7.32 4.03
C ARG A 233 -31.44 6.34 5.18
N LYS A 234 -31.87 5.11 4.90
CA LYS A 234 -32.05 4.09 5.93
C LYS A 234 -30.72 3.69 6.57
N LEU A 235 -29.71 3.38 5.74
CA LEU A 235 -28.36 3.04 6.22
C LEU A 235 -27.69 4.20 6.97
N ASN A 236 -27.87 5.44 6.46
CA ASN A 236 -27.32 6.62 7.09
C ASN A 236 -27.96 6.89 8.47
N LYS A 237 -29.25 6.63 8.62
CA LYS A 237 -29.94 6.75 9.89
C LYS A 237 -29.44 5.71 10.90
N GLU A 238 -29.25 4.47 10.47
CA GLU A 238 -28.68 3.41 11.30
C GLU A 238 -27.24 3.78 11.77
N ASN A 239 -26.41 4.26 10.84
CA ASN A 239 -25.07 4.76 11.14
C ASN A 239 -25.12 5.96 12.12
N GLU A 240 -26.08 6.89 11.98
CA GLU A 240 -26.30 8.00 12.91
C GLU A 240 -26.59 7.49 14.33
N GLU A 241 -27.53 6.55 14.50
CA GLU A 241 -27.92 6.00 15.81
C GLU A 241 -26.74 5.31 16.51
N ILE A 242 -25.96 4.55 15.77
CA ILE A 242 -24.74 3.89 16.28
C ILE A 242 -23.69 4.94 16.67
N ASN A 243 -23.46 5.96 15.84
CA ASN A 243 -22.53 7.05 16.14
C ASN A 243 -22.94 7.85 17.38
N VAL A 244 -24.23 8.18 17.53
CA VAL A 244 -24.77 8.85 18.71
C VAL A 244 -24.56 8.01 19.96
N THR A 245 -24.79 6.69 19.88
CA THR A 245 -24.57 5.77 21.00
C THR A 245 -23.09 5.72 21.41
N TYR A 246 -22.18 5.62 20.43
CA TYR A 246 -20.74 5.67 20.67
C TYR A 246 -20.35 7.00 21.34
N THR A 247 -20.81 8.14 20.79
CA THR A 247 -20.50 9.47 21.30
C THR A 247 -20.99 9.66 22.75
N LYS A 248 -22.20 9.18 23.09
CA LYS A 248 -22.70 9.24 24.47
C LYS A 248 -21.77 8.52 25.46
N ILE A 249 -21.26 7.34 25.09
CA ILE A 249 -20.35 6.58 25.94
C ILE A 249 -18.98 7.25 26.02
N ALA A 250 -18.47 7.78 24.91
CA ALA A 250 -17.20 8.51 24.87
C ALA A 250 -17.26 9.77 25.74
N THR A 251 -18.33 10.57 25.60
CA THR A 251 -18.54 11.77 26.44
C THR A 251 -18.70 11.41 27.92
N LEU A 252 -19.41 10.31 28.24
CA LEU A 252 -19.50 9.85 29.63
C LEU A 252 -18.12 9.54 30.21
N LEU A 253 -17.26 8.89 29.45
CA LEU A 253 -15.88 8.60 29.85
C LEU A 253 -15.09 9.89 30.11
N GLU A 254 -15.20 10.88 29.23
CA GLU A 254 -14.53 12.18 29.38
C GLU A 254 -15.00 12.91 30.64
N VAL A 255 -16.31 12.93 30.92
CA VAL A 255 -16.89 13.51 32.14
C VAL A 255 -16.38 12.77 33.38
N LEU A 256 -16.30 11.43 33.35
CA LEU A 256 -15.76 10.65 34.47
C LEU A 256 -14.28 10.98 34.71
N VAL A 257 -13.45 11.12 33.65
CA VAL A 257 -12.04 11.53 33.79
C VAL A 257 -11.95 12.87 34.48
N THR A 258 -12.74 13.87 34.06
CA THR A 258 -12.79 15.19 34.68
C THR A 258 -13.20 15.10 36.12
N LEU A 259 -14.26 14.33 36.46
CA LEU A 259 -14.72 14.12 37.83
C LEU A 259 -13.60 13.57 38.72
N PHE A 260 -12.82 12.60 38.24
CA PHE A 260 -11.72 12.01 39.00
C PHE A 260 -10.59 13.02 39.23
N VAL A 261 -10.19 13.77 38.18
CA VAL A 261 -9.15 14.80 38.30
C VAL A 261 -9.57 15.84 39.34
N GLU A 262 -10.80 16.37 39.25
CA GLU A 262 -11.33 17.35 40.18
C GLU A 262 -11.49 16.77 41.62
N SER A 263 -11.85 15.49 41.77
CA SER A 263 -11.92 14.84 43.08
C SER A 263 -10.55 14.74 43.77
N VAL A 264 -9.48 14.50 42.99
CA VAL A 264 -8.11 14.55 43.53
C VAL A 264 -7.76 15.96 43.98
N ILE A 265 -8.09 16.98 43.17
CA ILE A 265 -7.89 18.39 43.56
C ILE A 265 -8.65 18.70 44.87
N CYS A 266 -9.90 18.24 45.02
CA CYS A 266 -10.63 18.39 46.26
C CYS A 266 -9.94 17.71 47.46
N ILE A 267 -9.37 16.51 47.29
CA ILE A 267 -8.59 15.82 48.34
C ILE A 267 -7.35 16.64 48.70
N ILE A 268 -6.60 17.14 47.67
CA ILE A 268 -5.42 17.95 47.87
C ILE A 268 -5.77 19.24 48.65
N LEU A 269 -6.84 19.93 48.26
CA LEU A 269 -7.30 21.14 48.93
C LEU A 269 -7.80 20.83 50.35
N GLY A 270 -8.56 19.76 50.57
CA GLY A 270 -9.11 19.39 51.89
C GLY A 270 -8.01 18.98 52.86
N TYR A 271 -7.28 17.90 52.55
CA TYR A 271 -6.23 17.39 53.45
C TYR A 271 -4.97 18.27 53.40
N GLY A 272 -4.56 18.79 52.25
CA GLY A 272 -3.44 19.74 52.14
C GLY A 272 -3.75 21.07 52.85
N GLY A 273 -5.00 21.57 52.75
CA GLY A 273 -5.47 22.71 53.55
C GLY A 273 -5.41 22.45 55.06
N TYR A 274 -5.77 21.23 55.51
CA TYR A 274 -5.58 20.84 56.91
C TYR A 274 -4.10 20.84 57.32
N LEU A 275 -3.19 20.39 56.47
CA LEU A 275 -1.74 20.48 56.70
C LEU A 275 -1.26 21.93 56.82
N VAL A 276 -1.82 22.85 56.02
CA VAL A 276 -1.54 24.29 56.13
C VAL A 276 -2.05 24.84 57.46
N TYR A 277 -3.26 24.47 57.86
CA TYR A 277 -3.81 24.87 59.18
C TYR A 277 -2.94 24.38 60.35
N GLN A 278 -2.36 23.18 60.25
CA GLN A 278 -1.43 22.64 61.24
C GLN A 278 -0.04 23.28 61.21
N GLY A 279 0.26 24.16 60.25
CA GLY A 279 1.60 24.76 60.05
C GLY A 279 2.65 23.81 59.49
N ARG A 280 2.23 22.62 58.99
CA ARG A 280 3.13 21.64 58.35
C ARG A 280 3.38 21.97 56.89
N PHE A 281 2.43 22.60 56.22
CA PHE A 281 2.54 23.16 54.87
C PHE A 281 2.32 24.68 54.96
N ASN A 282 2.83 25.38 53.93
CA ASN A 282 2.42 26.75 53.64
C ASN A 282 1.56 26.80 52.36
N ALA A 283 0.88 27.91 52.11
CA ALA A 283 0.01 28.07 50.95
C ALA A 283 0.74 27.85 49.62
N GLY A 284 2.00 28.26 49.52
CA GLY A 284 2.82 28.03 48.32
C GLY A 284 3.14 26.57 48.10
N GLN A 285 3.38 25.78 49.16
CA GLN A 285 3.60 24.33 49.03
C GLN A 285 2.33 23.60 48.58
N LEU A 286 1.15 24.08 49.00
CA LEU A 286 -0.11 23.51 48.51
C LEU A 286 -0.27 23.71 46.99
N VAL A 287 0.02 24.90 46.48
CA VAL A 287 -0.03 25.20 45.06
C VAL A 287 1.06 24.43 44.29
N GLU A 288 2.27 24.32 44.84
CA GLU A 288 3.33 23.47 44.26
C GLU A 288 2.89 22.01 44.12
N TYR A 289 2.21 21.47 45.15
CA TYR A 289 1.71 20.11 45.14
C TYR A 289 0.64 19.90 44.07
N ILE A 290 -0.27 20.85 43.87
CA ILE A 290 -1.28 20.84 42.81
C ILE A 290 -0.58 20.79 41.44
N GLY A 291 0.45 21.62 41.22
CA GLY A 291 1.19 21.65 39.97
C GLY A 291 1.92 20.32 39.64
N TYR A 292 2.42 19.61 40.66
CA TYR A 292 2.97 18.26 40.47
C TYR A 292 1.90 17.23 40.13
N PHE A 293 0.73 17.33 40.78
CA PHE A 293 -0.40 16.48 40.43
C PHE A 293 -0.87 16.70 39.00
N GLU A 294 -1.02 17.94 38.56
CA GLU A 294 -1.38 18.26 37.16
C GLU A 294 -0.37 17.67 36.16
N ALA A 295 0.92 17.67 36.49
CA ALA A 295 1.94 17.07 35.67
C ALA A 295 1.80 15.54 35.50
N ILE A 296 1.17 14.83 36.46
CA ILE A 296 0.95 13.37 36.39
C ILE A 296 -0.27 13.01 35.53
N VAL A 297 -1.22 13.90 35.33
CA VAL A 297 -2.45 13.61 34.54
C VAL A 297 -2.12 13.14 33.13
N TRP A 298 -1.21 13.84 32.45
CA TRP A 298 -0.78 13.46 31.10
C TRP A 298 -0.12 12.07 31.04
N PRO A 299 0.88 11.71 31.86
CA PRO A 299 1.44 10.37 31.92
C PRO A 299 0.39 9.25 32.07
N ILE A 300 -0.62 9.44 32.91
CA ILE A 300 -1.69 8.45 33.09
C ILE A 300 -2.49 8.25 31.80
N MET A 301 -2.85 9.34 31.13
CA MET A 301 -3.56 9.28 29.84
C MET A 301 -2.68 8.66 28.72
N ALA A 302 -1.39 8.99 28.70
CA ALA A 302 -0.45 8.53 27.71
C ALA A 302 -0.28 6.99 27.73
N VAL A 303 -0.41 6.33 28.89
CA VAL A 303 -0.34 4.86 28.97
C VAL A 303 -1.43 4.20 28.13
N SER A 304 -2.68 4.67 28.21
CA SER A 304 -3.79 4.13 27.43
C SER A 304 -3.59 4.33 25.94
N MET A 305 -3.18 5.54 25.54
CA MET A 305 -2.86 5.86 24.14
C MET A 305 -1.69 5.04 23.59
N LEU A 306 -0.67 4.76 24.44
CA LEU A 306 0.48 3.95 24.09
C LEU A 306 0.09 2.49 23.82
N ILE A 307 -0.81 1.92 24.63
CA ILE A 307 -1.32 0.56 24.42
C ILE A 307 -2.03 0.46 23.07
N GLU A 308 -2.93 1.40 22.78
CA GLU A 308 -3.66 1.44 21.51
C GLU A 308 -2.70 1.58 20.32
N LYS A 309 -1.81 2.61 20.35
CA LYS A 309 -0.83 2.83 19.26
C LYS A 309 0.08 1.62 19.06
N THR A 310 0.55 0.99 20.13
CA THR A 310 1.43 -0.19 20.04
C THR A 310 0.68 -1.38 19.44
N SER A 311 -0.58 -1.59 19.80
CA SER A 311 -1.41 -2.66 19.23
C SER A 311 -1.62 -2.48 17.74
N ARG A 312 -2.04 -1.28 17.31
CA ARG A 312 -2.21 -0.93 15.89
C ARG A 312 -0.89 -1.05 15.12
N GLY A 313 0.19 -0.49 15.65
CA GLY A 313 1.50 -0.56 15.02
C GLY A 313 2.02 -1.98 14.87
N ARG A 314 1.74 -2.87 15.83
CA ARG A 314 2.10 -4.29 15.73
C ARG A 314 1.31 -5.00 14.63
N ALA A 315 0.02 -4.73 14.49
CA ALA A 315 -0.80 -5.27 13.42
C ALA A 315 -0.29 -4.83 12.03
N SER A 316 -0.01 -3.52 11.86
CA SER A 316 0.56 -2.98 10.62
C SER A 316 1.95 -3.54 10.31
N LEU A 317 2.82 -3.69 11.32
CA LEU A 317 4.13 -4.30 11.16
C LEU A 317 4.04 -5.77 10.74
N ASN A 318 3.09 -6.54 11.26
CA ASN A 318 2.87 -7.92 10.85
C ASN A 318 2.50 -8.00 9.36
N ARG A 319 1.56 -7.18 8.89
CA ARG A 319 1.18 -7.14 7.47
C ARG A 319 2.34 -6.75 6.55
N ILE A 320 3.14 -5.74 6.93
CA ILE A 320 4.34 -5.37 6.17
C ILE A 320 5.40 -6.50 6.22
N THR A 321 5.49 -7.21 7.34
CA THR A 321 6.39 -8.36 7.47
C THR A 321 5.96 -9.51 6.55
N GLU A 322 4.67 -9.79 6.45
CA GLU A 322 4.11 -10.77 5.51
C GLU A 322 4.46 -10.43 4.05
N LEU A 323 4.33 -9.17 3.66
CA LEU A 323 4.79 -8.72 2.33
C LEU A 323 6.29 -8.96 2.14
N LEU A 324 7.13 -8.54 3.11
CA LEU A 324 8.58 -8.62 2.99
C LEU A 324 9.14 -10.05 3.14
N ASP A 325 8.39 -10.96 3.74
CA ASP A 325 8.70 -12.37 3.88
C ASP A 325 8.06 -13.22 2.78
N ALA A 326 7.21 -12.62 1.90
CA ALA A 326 6.62 -13.33 0.77
C ALA A 326 7.73 -13.91 -0.13
N PRO A 327 7.66 -15.20 -0.50
CA PRO A 327 8.68 -15.85 -1.29
C PRO A 327 8.73 -15.27 -2.70
N ILE A 328 9.94 -15.16 -3.26
CA ILE A 328 10.14 -14.87 -4.69
C ILE A 328 10.11 -16.21 -5.41
N ASP A 329 8.91 -16.66 -5.80
CA ASP A 329 8.69 -18.00 -6.34
C ASP A 329 9.33 -18.21 -7.71
N VAL A 330 9.37 -17.16 -8.54
CA VAL A 330 9.95 -17.21 -9.89
C VAL A 330 11.26 -16.44 -9.89
N ALA A 331 12.36 -17.16 -9.81
CA ALA A 331 13.70 -16.62 -9.76
C ALA A 331 14.67 -17.47 -10.58
N ASP A 332 15.78 -16.87 -10.98
CA ASP A 332 16.86 -17.58 -11.62
C ASP A 332 17.53 -18.55 -10.66
N ARG A 333 17.84 -19.75 -11.14
CA ARG A 333 18.63 -20.74 -10.40
C ARG A 333 20.11 -20.35 -10.41
N PRO A 334 20.90 -20.75 -9.42
CA PRO A 334 22.35 -20.55 -9.44
C PRO A 334 22.96 -21.21 -10.71
N GLY A 335 23.78 -20.44 -11.44
CA GLY A 335 24.52 -20.97 -12.59
C GLY A 335 23.76 -20.97 -13.93
N VAL A 336 22.60 -20.31 -14.03
CA VAL A 336 21.94 -20.09 -15.32
C VAL A 336 22.83 -19.27 -16.26
N ALA A 337 22.69 -19.49 -17.55
CA ALA A 337 23.40 -18.73 -18.60
C ALA A 337 22.43 -17.82 -19.35
N ASP A 338 22.94 -16.75 -19.94
CA ASP A 338 22.13 -15.92 -20.83
C ASP A 338 21.93 -16.59 -22.18
N LEU A 339 20.80 -16.33 -22.80
CA LEU A 339 20.50 -16.71 -24.17
C LEU A 339 21.18 -15.70 -25.11
N THR A 340 22.30 -16.12 -25.70
CA THR A 340 23.06 -15.31 -26.65
C THR A 340 22.60 -15.58 -28.06
N ASP A 341 22.41 -14.54 -28.88
CA ASP A 341 21.98 -14.59 -30.27
C ASP A 341 20.73 -15.49 -30.52
N PRO A 342 19.59 -15.15 -29.90
CA PRO A 342 18.38 -15.96 -29.97
C PRO A 342 17.82 -16.02 -31.39
N LYS A 343 17.56 -17.25 -31.87
CA LYS A 343 16.99 -17.52 -33.20
C LYS A 343 15.46 -17.63 -33.15
N GLY A 344 14.90 -17.88 -31.97
CA GLY A 344 13.46 -17.93 -31.73
C GLY A 344 12.82 -19.31 -31.95
N GLY A 345 13.57 -20.39 -31.87
CA GLY A 345 13.00 -21.75 -31.85
C GLY A 345 12.37 -22.04 -30.48
N ILE A 346 11.18 -22.66 -30.49
CA ILE A 346 10.43 -22.99 -29.24
C ILE A 346 9.99 -24.45 -29.32
N GLU A 347 10.21 -25.21 -28.24
CA GLU A 347 9.79 -26.59 -28.18
C GLU A 347 9.15 -26.89 -26.82
N PHE A 348 7.95 -27.44 -26.85
CA PHE A 348 7.26 -28.02 -25.70
C PHE A 348 7.34 -29.54 -25.75
N ARG A 349 7.70 -30.18 -24.62
CA ARG A 349 7.82 -31.63 -24.49
C ARG A 349 7.04 -32.13 -23.29
N HIS A 350 5.96 -32.87 -23.50
CA HIS A 350 5.15 -33.49 -22.46
C HIS A 350 4.82 -32.58 -21.29
N LEU A 351 4.58 -31.28 -21.57
CA LEU A 351 4.32 -30.28 -20.56
C LEU A 351 2.94 -30.48 -19.93
N ASN A 352 2.92 -30.62 -18.62
CA ASN A 352 1.71 -30.54 -17.81
C ASN A 352 1.80 -29.29 -16.93
N PHE A 353 0.72 -28.55 -16.83
CA PHE A 353 0.70 -27.32 -16.02
C PHE A 353 -0.62 -27.12 -15.31
N ARG A 354 -0.50 -26.75 -14.04
CA ARG A 354 -1.59 -26.30 -13.17
C ARG A 354 -1.20 -24.98 -12.56
N TYR A 355 -2.12 -24.01 -12.54
CA TYR A 355 -1.89 -22.80 -11.77
C TYR A 355 -1.77 -23.15 -10.28
N PRO A 356 -0.89 -22.47 -9.51
CA PRO A 356 -0.63 -22.81 -8.11
C PRO A 356 -1.87 -22.76 -7.20
N ASP A 357 -2.85 -21.91 -7.54
CA ASP A 357 -4.16 -21.79 -6.88
C ASP A 357 -5.28 -22.59 -7.58
N GLY A 358 -4.96 -23.31 -8.66
CA GLY A 358 -5.91 -24.08 -9.45
C GLY A 358 -6.16 -25.48 -8.90
N GLU A 359 -7.38 -26.00 -9.08
CA GLU A 359 -7.76 -27.35 -8.66
C GLU A 359 -7.46 -28.41 -9.75
N TYR A 360 -7.28 -28.00 -11.02
CA TYR A 360 -7.11 -28.92 -12.17
C TYR A 360 -5.97 -28.48 -13.09
N ASP A 361 -5.46 -29.46 -13.86
CA ASP A 361 -4.43 -29.21 -14.86
C ASP A 361 -5.01 -28.48 -16.07
N VAL A 362 -4.47 -27.28 -16.33
CA VAL A 362 -4.88 -26.43 -17.46
C VAL A 362 -4.25 -26.88 -18.76
N LEU A 363 -3.00 -27.38 -18.69
CA LEU A 363 -2.30 -27.98 -19.82
C LEU A 363 -1.96 -29.44 -19.50
N ARG A 364 -2.17 -30.34 -20.47
CA ARG A 364 -2.02 -31.78 -20.28
C ARG A 364 -1.27 -32.37 -21.46
N ASP A 365 -0.06 -32.86 -21.22
CA ASP A 365 0.78 -33.52 -22.19
C ASP A 365 1.01 -32.72 -23.49
N ILE A 366 1.35 -31.44 -23.32
CA ILE A 366 1.59 -30.52 -24.43
C ILE A 366 2.94 -30.84 -25.09
N SER A 367 2.92 -31.16 -26.38
CA SER A 367 4.11 -31.43 -27.17
C SER A 367 3.97 -30.85 -28.57
N PHE A 368 4.83 -29.88 -28.93
CA PHE A 368 4.96 -29.34 -30.28
C PHE A 368 6.26 -28.55 -30.43
N ILE A 369 6.65 -28.28 -31.69
CA ILE A 369 7.85 -27.53 -32.03
C ILE A 369 7.48 -26.38 -32.98
N ILE A 370 8.07 -25.20 -32.70
CA ILE A 370 8.04 -24.02 -33.57
C ILE A 370 9.46 -23.78 -34.03
N ALA A 371 9.67 -23.83 -35.34
CA ALA A 371 10.98 -23.58 -35.92
C ALA A 371 11.35 -22.08 -35.88
N PRO A 372 12.63 -21.72 -35.79
CA PRO A 372 13.07 -20.32 -35.95
C PRO A 372 12.52 -19.69 -37.23
N GLY A 373 11.93 -18.50 -37.10
CA GLY A 373 11.37 -17.77 -38.26
C GLY A 373 9.97 -18.21 -38.69
N GLU A 374 9.35 -19.15 -38.00
CA GLU A 374 8.01 -19.67 -38.34
C GLU A 374 6.91 -18.76 -37.76
N SER A 375 5.84 -18.53 -38.53
CA SER A 375 4.64 -17.81 -38.08
C SER A 375 3.56 -18.84 -37.69
N VAL A 376 3.20 -18.88 -36.40
CA VAL A 376 2.35 -19.92 -35.84
C VAL A 376 1.10 -19.34 -35.20
N GLY A 377 -0.07 -19.86 -35.56
CA GLY A 377 -1.36 -19.57 -34.93
C GLY A 377 -1.66 -20.57 -33.82
N ILE A 378 -2.09 -20.09 -32.67
CA ILE A 378 -2.60 -20.94 -31.58
C ILE A 378 -4.09 -20.67 -31.45
N VAL A 379 -4.91 -21.66 -31.71
CA VAL A 379 -6.37 -21.54 -31.69
C VAL A 379 -7.01 -22.60 -30.79
N GLY A 380 -8.22 -22.31 -30.31
CA GLY A 380 -8.99 -23.20 -29.44
C GLY A 380 -10.08 -22.44 -28.70
N LYS A 381 -10.99 -23.17 -28.07
CA LYS A 381 -12.07 -22.58 -27.27
C LYS A 381 -11.53 -21.70 -26.15
N THR A 382 -12.35 -20.79 -25.64
CA THR A 382 -12.03 -20.04 -24.41
C THR A 382 -11.78 -21.03 -23.27
N GLY A 383 -10.71 -20.83 -22.49
CA GLY A 383 -10.32 -21.76 -21.42
C GLY A 383 -9.47 -22.97 -21.89
N ALA A 384 -9.14 -23.11 -23.16
CA ALA A 384 -8.30 -24.22 -23.65
C ALA A 384 -6.81 -24.15 -23.22
N GLY A 385 -6.38 -23.09 -22.53
CA GLY A 385 -5.00 -22.95 -22.02
C GLY A 385 -4.04 -22.18 -22.93
N LYS A 386 -4.53 -21.45 -23.95
CA LYS A 386 -3.70 -20.71 -24.92
C LYS A 386 -2.76 -19.70 -24.24
N THR A 387 -3.28 -18.82 -23.40
CA THR A 387 -2.50 -17.82 -22.64
C THR A 387 -1.52 -18.47 -21.66
N ALA A 388 -1.88 -19.63 -21.08
CA ALA A 388 -0.98 -20.36 -20.17
C ALA A 388 0.32 -20.79 -20.86
N LEU A 389 0.31 -21.12 -22.17
CA LEU A 389 1.52 -21.42 -22.92
C LEU A 389 2.46 -20.21 -23.00
N VAL A 390 1.89 -19.02 -23.22
CA VAL A 390 2.66 -17.75 -23.25
C VAL A 390 3.20 -17.42 -21.87
N ASP A 391 2.39 -17.55 -20.84
CA ASP A 391 2.80 -17.31 -19.46
C ASP A 391 4.01 -18.16 -19.07
N LEU A 392 4.03 -19.42 -19.50
CA LEU A 392 5.16 -20.33 -19.27
C LEU A 392 6.39 -19.96 -20.10
N LEU A 393 6.21 -19.60 -21.36
CA LEU A 393 7.31 -19.16 -22.23
C LEU A 393 7.98 -17.89 -21.67
N LEU A 394 7.19 -16.94 -21.18
CA LEU A 394 7.68 -15.71 -20.53
C LEU A 394 8.18 -15.94 -19.10
N ARG A 395 8.17 -17.17 -18.61
CA ARG A 395 8.55 -17.47 -17.22
C ARG A 395 7.78 -16.61 -16.21
N THR A 396 6.49 -16.39 -16.47
CA THR A 396 5.57 -15.75 -15.52
C THR A 396 5.27 -16.70 -14.35
N TYR A 397 5.25 -17.99 -14.65
CA TYR A 397 5.17 -19.11 -13.70
C TYR A 397 6.37 -20.04 -13.86
N ASN A 398 6.64 -20.85 -12.84
CA ASN A 398 7.66 -21.88 -12.93
C ASN A 398 7.26 -22.99 -13.90
N VAL A 399 8.23 -23.47 -14.66
CA VAL A 399 8.07 -24.52 -15.66
C VAL A 399 8.76 -25.79 -15.15
N PRO A 400 8.17 -26.98 -15.30
CA PRO A 400 8.87 -28.24 -15.01
C PRO A 400 10.13 -28.41 -15.89
N ASP A 401 11.17 -29.02 -15.33
CA ASP A 401 12.43 -29.24 -16.03
C ASP A 401 12.24 -30.17 -17.24
N GLY A 402 12.93 -29.87 -18.34
CA GLY A 402 12.90 -30.71 -19.54
C GLY A 402 11.61 -30.64 -20.34
N THR A 403 10.73 -29.67 -20.08
CA THR A 403 9.42 -29.56 -20.74
C THR A 403 9.28 -28.37 -21.68
N LEU A 404 10.09 -27.33 -21.52
CA LEU A 404 10.09 -26.14 -22.39
C LEU A 404 11.52 -25.76 -22.76
N PHE A 405 11.76 -25.63 -24.05
CA PHE A 405 13.07 -25.26 -24.60
C PHE A 405 12.94 -24.04 -25.50
N VAL A 406 13.95 -23.15 -25.41
CA VAL A 406 14.16 -22.03 -26.35
C VAL A 406 15.50 -22.25 -27.00
N ASP A 407 15.51 -22.28 -28.36
CA ASP A 407 16.68 -22.61 -29.18
C ASP A 407 17.43 -23.88 -28.71
N GLY A 408 16.65 -24.92 -28.37
CA GLY A 408 17.16 -26.22 -27.93
C GLY A 408 17.71 -26.28 -26.52
N ARG A 409 17.64 -25.18 -25.73
CA ARG A 409 18.08 -25.09 -24.34
C ARG A 409 16.87 -25.02 -23.40
N ASP A 410 16.90 -25.81 -22.33
CA ASP A 410 15.87 -25.76 -21.29
C ASP A 410 15.77 -24.35 -20.69
N VAL A 411 14.55 -23.80 -20.64
CA VAL A 411 14.32 -22.43 -20.10
C VAL A 411 14.76 -22.28 -18.65
N ASN A 412 14.82 -23.37 -17.87
CA ASN A 412 15.31 -23.35 -16.51
C ASN A 412 16.84 -23.28 -16.39
N SER A 413 17.56 -23.50 -17.50
CA SER A 413 19.00 -23.30 -17.60
C SER A 413 19.39 -21.91 -18.11
N LEU A 414 18.38 -21.11 -18.50
CA LEU A 414 18.54 -19.77 -19.03
C LEU A 414 18.11 -18.72 -17.99
N SER A 415 18.74 -17.52 -18.03
CA SER A 415 18.26 -16.42 -17.20
C SER A 415 16.89 -15.94 -17.70
N ILE A 416 15.98 -15.67 -16.76
CA ILE A 416 14.64 -15.15 -17.05
C ILE A 416 14.73 -13.85 -17.85
N HIS A 417 15.70 -13.01 -17.52
CA HIS A 417 15.95 -11.76 -18.21
C HIS A 417 16.27 -11.98 -19.70
N SER A 418 17.16 -12.91 -20.05
CA SER A 418 17.54 -13.17 -21.44
C SER A 418 16.39 -13.78 -22.26
N VAL A 419 15.60 -14.68 -21.67
CA VAL A 419 14.40 -15.25 -22.31
C VAL A 419 13.36 -14.18 -22.58
N ARG A 420 13.06 -13.31 -21.61
CA ARG A 420 12.11 -12.19 -21.79
C ARG A 420 12.61 -11.12 -22.76
N ASN A 421 13.92 -10.91 -22.84
CA ASN A 421 14.50 -10.00 -23.83
C ASN A 421 14.38 -10.56 -25.25
N ALA A 422 14.44 -11.87 -25.43
CA ALA A 422 14.21 -12.52 -26.71
C ALA A 422 12.73 -12.47 -27.17
N CYS A 423 11.81 -12.06 -26.30
CA CYS A 423 10.37 -12.00 -26.59
C CYS A 423 9.86 -10.55 -26.60
N ALA A 424 9.04 -10.20 -27.58
CA ALA A 424 8.13 -9.05 -27.54
C ALA A 424 6.70 -9.59 -27.32
N TYR A 425 5.95 -9.00 -26.42
CA TYR A 425 4.65 -9.52 -26.00
C TYR A 425 3.57 -8.44 -25.97
N VAL A 426 2.43 -8.75 -26.60
CA VAL A 426 1.21 -7.96 -26.52
C VAL A 426 0.15 -8.81 -25.80
N PRO A 427 -0.21 -8.46 -24.56
CA PRO A 427 -1.21 -9.21 -23.79
C PRO A 427 -2.62 -8.97 -24.30
N GLN A 428 -3.55 -9.87 -23.97
CA GLN A 428 -4.98 -9.73 -24.24
C GLN A 428 -5.55 -8.45 -23.60
N ASP A 429 -5.23 -8.20 -22.32
CA ASP A 429 -5.57 -6.97 -21.63
C ASP A 429 -4.45 -5.94 -21.80
N ASN A 430 -4.64 -5.05 -22.77
CA ASN A 430 -3.64 -4.04 -23.08
C ASN A 430 -3.54 -2.97 -22.01
N PHE A 431 -2.36 -2.85 -21.41
CA PHE A 431 -2.06 -1.84 -20.41
C PHE A 431 -1.20 -0.72 -20.97
N LEU A 432 -1.69 0.53 -20.86
CA LEU A 432 -0.91 1.74 -21.16
C LEU A 432 -0.70 2.52 -19.85
N PHE A 433 0.53 2.99 -19.68
CA PHE A 433 0.89 3.82 -18.55
C PHE A 433 0.33 5.23 -18.69
N SER A 434 0.11 5.91 -17.58
CA SER A 434 -0.26 7.33 -17.53
C SER A 434 0.95 8.20 -17.89
N ASP A 435 1.30 8.19 -19.17
CA ASP A 435 2.46 8.85 -19.76
C ASP A 435 2.14 9.20 -21.22
N THR A 436 3.07 9.83 -21.95
CA THR A 436 2.89 10.17 -23.36
C THR A 436 2.72 8.91 -24.23
N ILE A 437 2.10 9.06 -25.39
CA ILE A 437 2.01 7.97 -26.37
C ILE A 437 3.41 7.54 -26.81
N ALA A 438 4.32 8.50 -27.05
CA ALA A 438 5.71 8.22 -27.39
C ALA A 438 6.39 7.32 -26.34
N HIS A 439 6.32 7.66 -25.07
CA HIS A 439 6.90 6.85 -23.98
C HIS A 439 6.23 5.49 -23.84
N ASN A 440 4.92 5.41 -24.06
CA ASN A 440 4.21 4.14 -24.09
C ASN A 440 4.68 3.21 -25.20
N ILE A 441 4.96 3.72 -26.40
CA ILE A 441 5.51 2.93 -27.51
C ILE A 441 6.96 2.56 -27.22
N ALA A 442 7.78 3.50 -26.74
CA ALA A 442 9.19 3.31 -26.44
C ALA A 442 9.48 2.48 -25.17
N PHE A 443 8.46 2.08 -24.40
CA PHE A 443 8.61 1.45 -23.07
C PHE A 443 9.59 0.25 -23.03
N GLY A 444 9.76 -0.47 -24.13
CA GLY A 444 10.64 -1.64 -24.21
C GLY A 444 12.04 -1.36 -24.77
N VAL A 445 12.36 -0.09 -25.11
CA VAL A 445 13.62 0.32 -25.77
C VAL A 445 14.07 1.66 -25.22
N ASP A 446 15.23 1.68 -24.54
CA ASP A 446 15.71 2.88 -23.83
C ASP A 446 16.13 4.03 -24.78
N ASP A 447 16.71 3.70 -25.95
CA ASP A 447 17.29 4.65 -26.89
C ASP A 447 16.47 4.78 -28.21
N ALA A 448 15.13 4.68 -28.12
CA ALA A 448 14.26 4.80 -29.29
C ALA A 448 14.23 6.23 -29.83
N THR A 449 14.50 6.39 -31.13
CA THR A 449 14.37 7.68 -31.81
C THR A 449 12.91 7.99 -32.16
N PRO A 450 12.53 9.29 -32.32
CA PRO A 450 11.19 9.63 -32.79
C PRO A 450 10.79 8.94 -34.09
N GLU A 451 11.75 8.77 -35.02
CA GLU A 451 11.57 8.08 -36.30
C GLU A 451 11.27 6.59 -36.10
N ASP A 452 11.92 5.93 -35.13
CA ASP A 452 11.65 4.53 -34.79
C ASP A 452 10.26 4.36 -34.22
N ILE A 453 9.83 5.28 -33.33
CA ILE A 453 8.50 5.32 -32.73
C ILE A 453 7.43 5.51 -33.81
N GLU A 454 7.63 6.46 -34.75
CA GLU A 454 6.71 6.72 -35.85
C GLU A 454 6.61 5.52 -36.79
N ARG A 455 7.75 4.88 -37.11
CA ARG A 455 7.79 3.65 -37.92
C ARG A 455 7.01 2.52 -37.25
N ALA A 456 7.19 2.30 -35.95
CA ALA A 456 6.47 1.27 -35.22
C ALA A 456 4.96 1.56 -35.18
N ALA A 457 4.57 2.83 -34.97
CA ALA A 457 3.18 3.27 -35.02
C ALA A 457 2.56 3.06 -36.44
N SER A 458 3.32 3.30 -37.50
CA SER A 458 2.87 3.06 -38.87
C SER A 458 2.67 1.58 -39.15
N MET A 459 3.57 0.71 -38.65
CA MET A 459 3.43 -0.74 -38.80
C MET A 459 2.21 -1.28 -38.06
N ALA A 460 1.85 -0.69 -36.93
CA ALA A 460 0.65 -1.01 -36.13
C ALA A 460 -0.62 -0.29 -36.59
N ASP A 461 -0.59 0.43 -37.72
CA ASP A 461 -1.72 1.19 -38.31
C ASP A 461 -2.35 2.19 -37.32
N VAL A 462 -1.53 2.86 -36.48
CA VAL A 462 -2.02 3.80 -35.46
C VAL A 462 -1.45 5.21 -35.62
N ARG A 463 -0.46 5.40 -36.52
CA ARG A 463 0.23 6.68 -36.73
C ARG A 463 -0.75 7.83 -37.02
N ASP A 464 -1.64 7.66 -37.98
CA ASP A 464 -2.55 8.73 -38.39
C ASP A 464 -3.51 9.13 -37.24
N ASN A 465 -3.97 8.15 -36.47
CA ASN A 465 -4.77 8.45 -35.27
C ASN A 465 -3.97 9.23 -34.21
N ILE A 466 -2.65 8.96 -34.08
CA ILE A 466 -1.81 9.68 -33.13
C ILE A 466 -1.59 11.12 -33.60
N VAL A 467 -1.35 11.33 -34.89
CA VAL A 467 -1.12 12.66 -35.46
C VAL A 467 -2.38 13.54 -35.34
N ASP A 468 -3.58 12.94 -35.38
CA ASP A 468 -4.86 13.66 -35.22
C ASP A 468 -5.10 14.15 -33.78
N PHE A 469 -4.36 13.66 -32.77
CA PHE A 469 -4.45 14.23 -31.44
C PHE A 469 -3.79 15.62 -31.40
N LYS A 470 -4.34 16.49 -30.55
CA LYS A 470 -3.86 17.89 -30.42
C LYS A 470 -2.34 17.98 -30.18
N ASP A 471 -1.80 17.09 -29.35
CA ASP A 471 -0.41 17.07 -28.95
C ASP A 471 0.36 15.89 -29.60
N GLY A 472 -0.24 15.21 -30.60
CA GLY A 472 0.37 14.10 -31.33
C GLY A 472 0.93 13.01 -30.41
N TYR A 473 2.20 12.65 -30.60
CA TYR A 473 2.92 11.66 -29.79
C TYR A 473 3.14 12.09 -28.33
N GLU A 474 3.11 13.41 -28.05
CA GLU A 474 3.24 13.95 -26.68
C GLU A 474 1.91 13.95 -25.92
N THR A 475 0.84 13.45 -26.51
CA THR A 475 -0.44 13.30 -25.84
C THR A 475 -0.31 12.38 -24.64
N VAL A 476 -0.60 12.91 -23.44
CA VAL A 476 -0.56 12.16 -22.19
C VAL A 476 -1.84 11.32 -22.06
N LEU A 477 -1.67 10.03 -21.88
CA LEU A 477 -2.75 9.10 -21.65
C LEU A 477 -3.15 9.12 -20.16
N GLY A 478 -4.46 9.12 -19.88
CA GLY A 478 -4.97 8.95 -18.52
C GLY A 478 -4.70 7.54 -17.97
N GLU A 479 -5.11 7.31 -16.72
CA GLU A 479 -4.95 6.01 -16.07
C GLU A 479 -5.47 4.87 -16.98
N ARG A 480 -4.63 3.86 -17.19
CA ARG A 480 -4.90 2.70 -18.06
C ARG A 480 -5.30 3.09 -19.50
N GLY A 481 -4.89 4.26 -19.98
CA GLY A 481 -5.18 4.69 -21.36
C GLY A 481 -6.66 5.03 -21.60
N VAL A 482 -7.38 5.55 -20.63
CA VAL A 482 -8.83 5.89 -20.74
C VAL A 482 -9.11 6.90 -21.85
N THR A 483 -8.14 7.71 -22.27
CA THR A 483 -8.28 8.76 -23.28
C THR A 483 -8.34 8.24 -24.73
N VAL A 484 -8.00 6.98 -24.97
CA VAL A 484 -7.98 6.36 -26.31
C VAL A 484 -8.99 5.22 -26.41
N SER A 485 -9.49 4.96 -27.64
CA SER A 485 -10.41 3.84 -27.87
C SER A 485 -9.73 2.49 -27.65
N GLY A 486 -10.52 1.42 -27.43
CA GLY A 486 -9.99 0.07 -27.26
C GLY A 486 -9.08 -0.38 -28.42
N GLY A 487 -9.46 -0.12 -29.66
CA GLY A 487 -8.68 -0.42 -30.84
C GLY A 487 -7.39 0.42 -30.96
N GLN A 488 -7.43 1.71 -30.58
CA GLN A 488 -6.22 2.54 -30.52
C GLN A 488 -5.25 2.05 -29.45
N LYS A 489 -5.77 1.71 -28.27
CA LYS A 489 -5.00 1.16 -27.15
C LYS A 489 -4.27 -0.13 -27.56
N GLN A 490 -4.98 -1.01 -28.25
CA GLN A 490 -4.43 -2.26 -28.75
C GLN A 490 -3.31 -2.02 -29.77
N ARG A 491 -3.53 -1.13 -30.74
CA ARG A 491 -2.53 -0.78 -31.76
C ARG A 491 -1.29 -0.08 -31.18
N ILE A 492 -1.44 0.77 -30.16
CA ILE A 492 -0.31 1.35 -29.42
C ILE A 492 0.51 0.24 -28.73
N SER A 493 -0.16 -0.76 -28.14
CA SER A 493 0.52 -1.91 -27.53
C SER A 493 1.23 -2.78 -28.56
N ILE A 494 0.67 -2.95 -29.76
CA ILE A 494 1.33 -3.62 -30.89
C ILE A 494 2.56 -2.81 -31.34
N ALA A 495 2.45 -1.48 -31.49
CA ALA A 495 3.58 -0.62 -31.83
C ALA A 495 4.74 -0.75 -30.82
N ARG A 496 4.43 -0.80 -29.51
CA ARG A 496 5.40 -1.07 -28.42
C ARG A 496 6.16 -2.38 -28.65
N ALA A 497 5.45 -3.45 -28.99
CA ALA A 497 6.06 -4.76 -29.22
C ALA A 497 6.89 -4.80 -30.50
N LEU A 498 6.44 -4.13 -31.57
CA LEU A 498 7.15 -4.04 -32.85
C LEU A 498 8.41 -3.21 -32.71
N LEU A 499 8.40 -2.13 -31.94
CA LEU A 499 9.59 -1.31 -31.71
C LEU A 499 10.70 -2.11 -31.02
N LYS A 500 10.37 -3.03 -30.11
CA LYS A 500 11.36 -3.90 -29.44
C LYS A 500 12.08 -4.83 -30.42
N ASP A 501 11.47 -5.14 -31.56
CA ASP A 501 12.00 -5.96 -32.65
C ASP A 501 12.67 -7.29 -32.24
N ALA A 502 12.13 -7.92 -31.17
CA ALA A 502 12.66 -9.16 -30.60
C ALA A 502 12.56 -10.35 -31.59
N PRO A 503 13.42 -11.39 -31.50
CA PRO A 503 13.35 -12.60 -32.29
C PRO A 503 12.01 -13.34 -32.22
N ILE A 504 11.35 -13.31 -31.08
CA ILE A 504 10.03 -13.92 -30.84
C ILE A 504 9.02 -12.80 -30.59
N LEU A 505 7.97 -12.70 -31.40
CA LEU A 505 6.83 -11.85 -31.18
C LEU A 505 5.63 -12.70 -30.77
N ILE A 506 4.96 -12.30 -29.70
CA ILE A 506 3.79 -12.96 -29.16
C ILE A 506 2.63 -11.97 -29.14
N LEU A 507 1.56 -12.29 -29.84
CA LEU A 507 0.33 -11.53 -29.90
C LEU A 507 -0.79 -12.37 -29.29
N ASP A 508 -1.23 -12.03 -28.07
CA ASP A 508 -2.28 -12.78 -27.37
C ASP A 508 -3.63 -12.06 -27.53
N ASP A 509 -4.46 -12.56 -28.45
CA ASP A 509 -5.78 -12.02 -28.83
C ASP A 509 -5.77 -10.49 -29.10
N SER A 510 -4.61 -10.00 -29.52
CA SER A 510 -4.31 -8.57 -29.57
C SER A 510 -4.74 -7.88 -30.86
N VAL A 511 -5.43 -8.56 -31.76
CA VAL A 511 -6.01 -8.01 -32.99
C VAL A 511 -7.54 -8.12 -33.03
N SER A 512 -8.17 -8.66 -31.98
CA SER A 512 -9.61 -8.93 -31.94
C SER A 512 -10.49 -7.67 -31.78
N ALA A 513 -9.94 -6.59 -31.18
CA ALA A 513 -10.68 -5.34 -30.92
C ALA A 513 -10.52 -4.30 -32.06
N VAL A 514 -9.85 -4.63 -33.14
CA VAL A 514 -9.76 -3.78 -34.32
C VAL A 514 -10.70 -4.28 -35.44
N ASP A 515 -11.07 -3.40 -36.34
CA ASP A 515 -11.87 -3.77 -37.52
C ASP A 515 -11.08 -4.67 -38.47
N THR A 516 -11.78 -5.43 -39.32
CA THR A 516 -11.18 -6.42 -40.23
C THR A 516 -10.22 -5.83 -41.27
N SER A 517 -10.40 -4.56 -41.66
CA SER A 517 -9.49 -3.87 -42.60
C SER A 517 -8.18 -3.54 -41.91
N THR A 518 -8.21 -2.99 -40.71
CA THR A 518 -7.05 -2.69 -39.89
C THR A 518 -6.30 -3.98 -39.48
N GLU A 519 -7.03 -5.03 -39.08
CA GLU A 519 -6.44 -6.35 -38.77
C GLU A 519 -5.62 -6.86 -39.94
N LYS A 520 -6.18 -6.82 -41.16
CA LYS A 520 -5.48 -7.26 -42.37
C LYS A 520 -4.21 -6.45 -42.62
N ILE A 521 -4.26 -5.12 -42.51
CA ILE A 521 -3.09 -4.24 -42.67
C ILE A 521 -2.00 -4.62 -41.66
N ILE A 522 -2.35 -4.80 -40.38
CA ILE A 522 -1.39 -5.18 -39.34
C ILE A 522 -0.74 -6.53 -39.66
N LEU A 523 -1.54 -7.55 -40.04
CA LEU A 523 -1.01 -8.88 -40.39
C LEU A 523 -0.12 -8.87 -41.61
N ASP A 524 -0.45 -8.11 -42.66
CA ASP A 524 0.37 -7.94 -43.86
C ASP A 524 1.69 -7.21 -43.52
N ASN A 525 1.65 -6.16 -42.69
CA ASN A 525 2.82 -5.47 -42.17
C ASN A 525 3.73 -6.39 -41.36
N LEU A 526 3.15 -7.22 -40.46
CA LEU A 526 3.88 -8.22 -39.69
C LEU A 526 4.60 -9.22 -40.57
N LYS A 527 3.91 -9.78 -41.58
CA LYS A 527 4.49 -10.74 -42.51
C LYS A 527 5.71 -10.17 -43.27
N ASN A 528 5.63 -8.90 -43.69
CA ASN A 528 6.69 -8.23 -44.42
C ASN A 528 7.87 -7.82 -43.52
N SER A 529 7.61 -7.29 -42.32
CA SER A 529 8.66 -6.75 -41.44
C SER A 529 9.34 -7.83 -40.60
N ARG A 530 8.72 -9.00 -40.41
CA ARG A 530 9.23 -10.06 -39.55
C ARG A 530 9.73 -11.31 -40.30
N ALA A 531 10.06 -11.18 -41.57
CA ALA A 531 10.63 -12.29 -42.33
C ALA A 531 11.88 -12.87 -41.65
N GLY A 532 11.86 -14.17 -41.34
CA GLY A 532 12.93 -14.89 -40.62
C GLY A 532 12.89 -14.74 -39.07
N LYS A 533 11.90 -14.06 -38.48
CA LYS A 533 11.67 -13.98 -37.05
C LYS A 533 10.40 -14.73 -36.67
N THR A 534 10.43 -15.39 -35.52
CA THR A 534 9.29 -16.20 -35.02
C THR A 534 8.13 -15.30 -34.56
N THR A 535 6.92 -15.65 -35.00
CA THR A 535 5.70 -14.95 -34.58
C THR A 535 4.67 -15.96 -34.08
N LEU A 536 4.21 -15.77 -32.83
CA LEU A 536 3.10 -16.51 -32.20
C LEU A 536 1.87 -15.63 -32.15
N LEU A 537 0.81 -16.06 -32.79
CA LEU A 537 -0.47 -15.37 -32.81
C LEU A 537 -1.52 -16.23 -32.15
N ILE A 538 -1.96 -15.86 -30.95
CA ILE A 538 -3.13 -16.44 -30.31
C ILE A 538 -4.36 -15.69 -30.80
N ALA A 539 -5.32 -16.40 -31.38
CA ALA A 539 -6.54 -15.81 -31.86
C ALA A 539 -7.78 -16.66 -31.56
N HIS A 540 -8.89 -16.00 -31.46
CA HIS A 540 -10.22 -16.62 -31.40
C HIS A 540 -10.86 -16.78 -32.78
N ARG A 541 -10.42 -15.98 -33.76
CA ARG A 541 -10.90 -16.03 -35.15
C ARG A 541 -9.97 -16.83 -36.03
N ILE A 542 -10.53 -17.74 -36.82
CA ILE A 542 -9.74 -18.54 -37.76
C ILE A 542 -9.19 -17.69 -38.89
N SER A 543 -9.97 -16.70 -39.37
CA SER A 543 -9.53 -15.77 -40.41
C SER A 543 -8.20 -15.06 -40.11
N THR A 544 -7.89 -14.86 -38.85
CA THR A 544 -6.65 -14.24 -38.37
C THR A 544 -5.42 -15.15 -38.55
N VAL A 545 -5.61 -16.48 -38.46
CA VAL A 545 -4.49 -17.45 -38.44
C VAL A 545 -4.44 -18.37 -39.65
N GLU A 546 -5.47 -18.42 -40.49
CA GLU A 546 -5.56 -19.33 -41.63
C GLU A 546 -4.42 -19.20 -42.65
N ARG A 547 -3.78 -18.01 -42.69
CA ARG A 547 -2.68 -17.69 -43.66
C ARG A 547 -1.28 -17.86 -43.05
N LEU A 548 -1.19 -18.34 -41.79
CA LEU A 548 0.10 -18.58 -41.12
C LEU A 548 0.68 -19.92 -41.54
N ASP A 549 1.99 -20.10 -41.35
CA ASP A 549 2.71 -21.30 -41.76
C ASP A 549 2.20 -22.56 -41.10
N LYS A 550 1.78 -22.44 -39.82
CA LYS A 550 1.34 -23.55 -38.97
C LYS A 550 0.27 -23.09 -37.98
N ILE A 551 -0.67 -23.96 -37.69
CA ILE A 551 -1.68 -23.78 -36.64
C ILE A 551 -1.54 -24.90 -35.63
N ILE A 552 -1.59 -24.52 -34.36
CA ILE A 552 -1.68 -25.42 -33.20
C ILE A 552 -3.10 -25.34 -32.67
N PHE A 553 -3.85 -26.42 -32.79
CA PHE A 553 -5.21 -26.50 -32.29
C PHE A 553 -5.23 -27.11 -30.89
N LEU A 554 -5.64 -26.29 -29.92
CA LEU A 554 -5.79 -26.68 -28.52
C LEU A 554 -7.25 -26.97 -28.20
N ASN A 555 -7.49 -28.14 -27.60
CA ASN A 555 -8.79 -28.54 -27.10
C ASN A 555 -8.65 -29.12 -25.69
N GLU A 556 -9.42 -28.62 -24.72
CA GLU A 556 -9.43 -29.05 -23.30
C GLU A 556 -8.03 -29.25 -22.68
N GLY A 557 -7.14 -28.32 -22.94
CA GLY A 557 -5.77 -28.33 -22.41
C GLY A 557 -4.82 -29.32 -23.09
N ARG A 558 -5.16 -29.84 -24.28
CA ARG A 558 -4.32 -30.75 -25.07
C ARG A 558 -4.09 -30.20 -26.48
N VAL A 559 -2.97 -30.54 -27.07
CA VAL A 559 -2.74 -30.33 -28.50
C VAL A 559 -3.44 -31.43 -29.27
N GLU A 560 -4.50 -31.08 -29.99
CA GLU A 560 -5.28 -32.05 -30.76
C GLU A 560 -4.74 -32.24 -32.17
N ALA A 561 -4.30 -31.13 -32.80
CA ALA A 561 -3.73 -31.17 -34.11
C ALA A 561 -2.70 -30.02 -34.33
N VAL A 562 -1.70 -30.28 -35.20
CA VAL A 562 -0.67 -29.29 -35.60
C VAL A 562 -0.43 -29.41 -37.10
N GLY A 563 -0.50 -28.30 -37.83
CA GLY A 563 -0.25 -28.26 -39.27
C GLY A 563 -0.80 -27.02 -39.96
N PRO A 564 -0.67 -26.89 -41.29
CA PRO A 564 -1.30 -25.83 -42.06
C PRO A 564 -2.83 -25.91 -42.02
N HIS A 565 -3.52 -24.76 -42.24
CA HIS A 565 -4.99 -24.66 -42.21
C HIS A 565 -5.69 -25.76 -43.03
N ASP A 566 -5.31 -25.93 -44.28
CA ASP A 566 -5.96 -26.88 -45.20
C ASP A 566 -5.82 -28.33 -44.74
N GLN A 567 -4.67 -28.69 -44.18
CA GLN A 567 -4.41 -30.00 -43.62
C GLN A 567 -5.31 -30.25 -42.38
N LEU A 568 -5.38 -29.27 -41.45
CA LEU A 568 -6.20 -29.41 -40.25
C LEU A 568 -7.68 -29.46 -40.59
N TYR A 569 -8.14 -28.64 -41.53
CA TYR A 569 -9.53 -28.66 -41.98
C TYR A 569 -9.93 -30.02 -42.60
N ALA A 570 -9.01 -30.66 -43.32
CA ALA A 570 -9.22 -31.97 -43.90
C ALA A 570 -9.18 -33.12 -42.86
N SER A 571 -8.25 -33.08 -41.90
CA SER A 571 -7.90 -34.22 -41.04
C SER A 571 -8.48 -34.15 -39.62
N CYS A 572 -8.81 -32.94 -39.07
CA CYS A 572 -9.30 -32.76 -37.69
C CYS A 572 -10.80 -32.37 -37.68
N PRO A 573 -11.73 -33.26 -37.31
CA PRO A 573 -13.17 -32.94 -37.30
C PRO A 573 -13.54 -31.80 -36.37
N GLU A 574 -12.93 -31.70 -35.20
CA GLU A 574 -13.24 -30.64 -34.23
C GLU A 574 -12.74 -29.27 -34.71
N TYR A 575 -11.57 -29.21 -35.38
CA TYR A 575 -11.07 -27.99 -36.00
C TYR A 575 -12.01 -27.57 -37.16
N ARG A 576 -12.40 -28.49 -38.03
CA ARG A 576 -13.36 -28.23 -39.13
C ARG A 576 -14.66 -27.65 -38.57
N ARG A 577 -15.22 -28.30 -37.56
CA ARG A 577 -16.46 -27.85 -36.92
C ARG A 577 -16.34 -26.39 -36.40
N MET A 578 -15.20 -26.05 -35.80
CA MET A 578 -14.95 -24.69 -35.32
C MET A 578 -14.89 -23.68 -36.48
N VAL A 579 -14.22 -24.02 -37.57
CA VAL A 579 -14.13 -23.19 -38.78
C VAL A 579 -15.51 -22.97 -39.38
N ASP A 580 -16.29 -24.05 -39.57
CA ASP A 580 -17.62 -23.98 -40.17
C ASP A 580 -18.59 -23.15 -39.35
N LEU A 581 -18.54 -23.28 -38.02
CA LEU A 581 -19.36 -22.46 -37.12
C LEU A 581 -19.01 -20.96 -37.23
N GLN A 582 -17.72 -20.60 -37.27
CA GLN A 582 -17.31 -19.20 -37.40
C GLN A 582 -17.70 -18.63 -38.77
N ARG A 583 -17.60 -19.39 -39.86
CA ARG A 583 -18.06 -18.97 -41.18
C ARG A 583 -19.55 -18.68 -41.20
N LEU A 584 -20.37 -19.55 -40.60
CA LEU A 584 -21.82 -19.36 -40.48
C LEU A 584 -22.16 -18.11 -39.64
N GLU A 585 -21.42 -17.85 -38.57
CA GLU A 585 -21.61 -16.64 -37.75
C GLU A 585 -21.26 -15.35 -38.55
N ASP A 586 -20.22 -15.39 -39.37
CA ASP A 586 -19.83 -14.24 -40.21
C ASP A 586 -20.84 -14.00 -41.35
N GLU A 587 -21.36 -15.05 -41.97
CA GLU A 587 -22.43 -14.95 -43.00
C GLU A 587 -23.71 -14.38 -42.41
N THR A 588 -24.11 -14.79 -41.21
CA THR A 588 -25.33 -14.26 -40.55
C THR A 588 -25.18 -12.80 -40.18
N LYS A 589 -24.02 -12.36 -39.70
CA LYS A 589 -23.74 -10.95 -39.40
C LYS A 589 -23.63 -10.08 -40.64
N GLY A 590 -23.11 -10.62 -41.75
CA GLY A 590 -23.04 -9.95 -43.04
C GLY A 590 -24.40 -9.76 -43.72
N GLY A 591 -25.34 -10.68 -43.49
CA GLY A 591 -26.71 -10.62 -44.03
C GLY A 591 -27.66 -9.65 -43.29
N GLU A 592 -27.37 -9.29 -42.05
CA GLU A 592 -28.17 -8.28 -41.31
C GLU A 592 -27.75 -6.82 -41.65
N ASN A 593 -26.63 -6.61 -42.32
CA ASN A 593 -26.12 -5.30 -42.71
C ASN A 593 -26.27 -4.98 -44.22
N ALA A 594 -26.92 -5.84 -44.99
CA ALA A 594 -27.31 -5.64 -46.38
C ALA A 594 -28.81 -5.39 -46.50
#